data_a417403c2de5cfd18b7b5c61bbcbb2f3
#
_entry.id   a417403c2de5cfd18b7b5c61bbcbb2f3
#
_cell.length_a   1.000
_cell.length_b   1.000
_cell.length_c   1.000
_cell.angle_alpha   90.00
_cell.angle_beta   90.00
_cell.angle_gamma   90.00
#
_symmetry.space_group_name_H-M   'P 1'
#
loop_
_entity.id
_entity.type
_entity.pdbx_description
1 polymer ?
#
loop_
_entity_poly.entity_id
_entity_poly.type
_entity_poly.pdbx_seq_one_letter_code
_entity_poly.pdbx_strand_id
1 'polypeptide(L)'
;MPMMLYIVGTVPFLNAWQRSLHFTKHGHEFGAKNEFDYEAMAEAFMGAAMHPNMHECYRSTGTRDRCRIDANTRHFGVAFNVLTVRTYYIVTTAKIIRFGGADGYVRAQCAMTR
;
A
#
# COMPACT_ATOMS: atom_id res chain seq x y z
N MET A 1 -28.21 5.12 -4.41
CA MET A 1 -27.88 5.05 -3.86
C MET A 1 -26.88 4.98 -2.90
N PRO A 2 -27.04 5.23 -1.86
CA PRO A 2 -26.03 5.34 -0.86
C PRO A 2 -25.23 4.11 -0.64
N MET A 3 -25.79 2.96 -0.79
CA MET A 3 -25.01 1.85 -0.49
C MET A 3 -23.84 1.67 -1.31
N MET A 4 -23.81 2.26 -2.45
CA MET A 4 -22.64 2.16 -3.20
C MET A 4 -21.52 2.85 -2.57
N LEU A 5 -21.77 3.87 -1.79
CA LEU A 5 -20.71 4.62 -1.18
C LEU A 5 -20.01 3.84 -0.13
N TYR A 6 -20.68 2.90 0.49
CA TYR A 6 -20.02 2.13 1.50
C TYR A 6 -19.07 1.16 0.95
N ILE A 7 -19.38 0.66 -0.19
CA ILE A 7 -18.60 -0.37 -0.78
C ILE A 7 -17.44 0.18 -1.50
N VAL A 8 -17.69 1.28 -2.20
CA VAL A 8 -16.68 1.87 -3.05
C VAL A 8 -15.58 2.44 -2.21
N GLY A 9 -14.35 2.17 -2.60
CA GLY A 9 -13.20 2.78 -1.99
C GLY A 9 -12.66 2.08 -0.78
N THR A 10 -13.29 1.01 -0.34
CA THR A 10 -12.71 0.30 0.79
C THR A 10 -11.78 -0.79 0.29
N VAL A 11 -10.57 -0.79 0.83
CA VAL A 11 -9.58 -1.81 0.51
C VAL A 11 -8.99 -2.25 1.86
N PRO A 12 -9.72 -3.06 2.61
CA PRO A 12 -9.28 -3.44 3.95
C PRO A 12 -8.15 -4.43 3.93
N PHE A 13 -7.50 -4.63 5.05
CA PHE A 13 -6.54 -5.71 5.21
C PHE A 13 -7.28 -7.04 5.14
N LEU A 14 -6.54 -8.09 4.84
CA LEU A 14 -7.09 -9.43 4.66
C LEU A 14 -7.96 -9.87 5.83
N ASN A 15 -7.52 -9.60 7.06
CA ASN A 15 -8.28 -9.91 8.26
C ASN A 15 -7.77 -9.07 9.43
N ALA A 16 -8.44 -9.20 10.58
CA ALA A 16 -8.09 -8.43 11.76
C ALA A 16 -6.67 -8.71 12.25
N TRP A 17 -6.22 -9.95 12.11
CA TRP A 17 -4.86 -10.31 12.53
C TRP A 17 -3.82 -9.57 11.71
N GLN A 18 -3.99 -9.55 10.39
CA GLN A 18 -3.06 -8.86 9.50
C GLN A 18 -3.11 -7.35 9.75
N ARG A 19 -4.29 -6.79 9.97
CA ARG A 19 -4.44 -5.37 10.27
C ARG A 19 -3.68 -5.01 11.54
N SER A 20 -3.87 -5.77 12.62
CA SER A 20 -3.19 -5.51 13.88
C SER A 20 -1.68 -5.66 13.77
N LEU A 21 -1.23 -6.68 13.05
CA LEU A 21 0.18 -6.93 12.88
C LEU A 21 0.86 -5.78 12.15
N HIS A 22 0.28 -5.35 11.05
CA HIS A 22 0.85 -4.27 10.26
C HIS A 22 0.76 -2.92 10.99
N PHE A 23 -0.32 -2.70 11.74
CA PHE A 23 -0.43 -1.49 12.54
C PHE A 23 0.66 -1.45 13.62
N THR A 24 0.89 -2.56 14.31
CA THR A 24 1.94 -2.63 15.33
C THR A 24 3.30 -2.29 14.74
N LYS A 25 3.54 -2.75 13.52
CA LYS A 25 4.82 -2.56 12.87
C LYS A 25 4.97 -1.17 12.26
N HIS A 26 3.93 -0.65 11.63
CA HIS A 26 4.03 0.53 10.78
C HIS A 26 3.11 1.70 11.15
N GLY A 27 2.16 1.51 12.04
CA GLY A 27 1.19 2.56 12.33
C GLY A 27 1.83 3.87 12.78
N HIS A 28 2.91 3.79 13.55
CA HIS A 28 3.59 4.99 14.03
C HIS A 28 4.20 5.82 12.90
N GLU A 29 4.52 5.20 11.77
CA GLU A 29 5.12 5.89 10.63
C GLU A 29 4.16 6.93 10.07
N PHE A 30 2.86 6.69 10.22
CA PHE A 30 1.82 7.57 9.68
C PHE A 30 1.11 8.37 10.76
N GLY A 31 1.50 8.23 12.01
CA GLY A 31 0.78 8.88 13.10
C GLY A 31 -0.61 8.33 13.32
N ALA A 32 -0.84 7.09 12.94
CA ALA A 32 -2.15 6.47 13.08
C ALA A 32 -2.51 6.27 14.56
N LYS A 33 -3.74 6.61 14.92
CA LYS A 33 -4.18 6.55 16.32
C LYS A 33 -4.47 5.14 16.78
N ASN A 34 -4.92 4.29 15.86
CA ASN A 34 -5.25 2.90 16.13
C ASN A 34 -5.25 2.13 14.84
N GLU A 35 -5.50 0.83 14.92
CA GLU A 35 -5.42 -0.02 13.73
C GLU A 35 -6.48 0.32 12.68
N PHE A 36 -7.63 0.84 13.09
CA PHE A 36 -8.67 1.20 12.14
C PHE A 36 -8.33 2.49 11.40
N ASP A 37 -7.68 3.42 12.09
CA ASP A 37 -7.18 4.65 11.48
C ASP A 37 -6.08 4.30 10.45
N TYR A 38 -5.18 3.39 10.82
CA TYR A 38 -4.13 2.91 9.94
C TYR A 38 -4.73 2.23 8.70
N GLU A 39 -5.72 1.38 8.89
CA GLU A 39 -6.38 0.71 7.78
C GLU A 39 -7.04 1.72 6.84
N ALA A 40 -7.69 2.74 7.39
CA ALA A 40 -8.32 3.78 6.57
C ALA A 40 -7.29 4.54 5.73
N MET A 41 -6.11 4.81 6.30
CA MET A 41 -5.03 5.43 5.56
C MET A 41 -4.53 4.55 4.42
N ALA A 42 -4.38 3.25 4.67
CA ALA A 42 -3.96 2.31 3.66
C ALA A 42 -5.00 2.18 2.54
N GLU A 43 -6.28 2.13 2.91
CA GLU A 43 -7.36 2.08 1.93
C GLU A 43 -7.36 3.32 1.05
N ALA A 44 -7.20 4.48 1.65
CA ALA A 44 -7.18 5.73 0.90
C ALA A 44 -6.00 5.76 -0.07
N PHE A 45 -4.83 5.30 0.37
CA PHE A 45 -3.65 5.29 -0.48
C PHE A 45 -3.82 4.33 -1.66
N MET A 46 -4.25 3.11 -1.38
CA MET A 46 -4.38 2.10 -2.44
C MET A 46 -5.56 2.39 -3.37
N GLY A 47 -6.58 3.09 -2.88
CA GLY A 47 -7.75 3.42 -3.68
C GLY A 47 -7.68 4.77 -4.39
N ALA A 48 -6.65 5.55 -4.14
CA ALA A 48 -6.55 6.88 -4.72
C ALA A 48 -6.31 6.83 -6.23
N ALA A 49 -6.77 7.85 -6.93
CA ALA A 49 -6.47 7.99 -8.35
C ALA A 49 -4.98 8.21 -8.52
N MET A 50 -4.44 7.73 -9.64
CA MET A 50 -3.03 7.94 -9.96
C MET A 50 -2.76 9.42 -10.21
N HIS A 51 -1.59 9.87 -9.78
CA HIS A 51 -1.12 11.21 -10.08
C HIS A 51 0.38 11.12 -10.45
N PRO A 52 0.98 12.21 -10.97
CA PRO A 52 2.34 12.16 -11.53
C PRO A 52 3.42 11.63 -10.60
N ASN A 53 3.24 11.76 -9.30
CA ASN A 53 4.25 11.30 -8.35
C ASN A 53 4.10 9.83 -7.98
N MET A 54 3.05 9.18 -8.43
CA MET A 54 2.81 7.78 -8.13
C MET A 54 3.36 6.88 -9.22
N HIS A 55 3.93 5.75 -8.80
CA HIS A 55 4.37 4.69 -9.69
C HIS A 55 3.69 3.41 -9.23
N GLU A 56 3.26 2.61 -10.18
CA GLU A 56 2.50 1.42 -9.86
C GLU A 56 2.84 0.32 -10.84
N CYS A 57 2.86 -0.92 -10.35
CA CYS A 57 3.06 -2.09 -11.20
C CYS A 57 2.35 -3.27 -10.57
N TYR A 58 2.24 -4.34 -11.34
CA TYR A 58 1.66 -5.59 -10.86
C TYR A 58 2.72 -6.67 -10.89
N ARG A 59 2.69 -7.55 -9.90
CA ARG A 59 3.55 -8.73 -9.93
C ARG A 59 3.08 -9.64 -11.06
N SER A 60 4.04 -10.30 -11.70
CA SER A 60 3.72 -11.18 -12.82
C SER A 60 3.37 -12.60 -12.40
N THR A 61 3.59 -12.94 -11.14
CA THR A 61 3.37 -14.31 -10.64
C THR A 61 2.46 -14.27 -9.41
N GLY A 62 2.02 -15.44 -8.98
CA GLY A 62 1.19 -15.61 -7.82
C GLY A 62 -0.15 -14.90 -7.99
N THR A 63 -0.55 -14.14 -7.02
CA THR A 63 -1.83 -13.43 -7.04
C THR A 63 -1.78 -12.11 -7.78
N ARG A 64 -0.63 -11.81 -8.41
CA ARG A 64 -0.44 -10.60 -9.21
C ARG A 64 -0.78 -9.33 -8.43
N ASP A 65 -0.20 -9.26 -7.25
CA ASP A 65 -0.45 -8.13 -6.36
C ASP A 65 -0.07 -6.81 -7.01
N ARG A 66 -0.85 -5.79 -6.72
CA ARG A 66 -0.59 -4.43 -7.18
C ARG A 66 0.31 -3.73 -6.17
N CYS A 67 1.42 -3.20 -6.63
CA CYS A 67 2.37 -2.46 -5.79
C CYS A 67 2.35 -1.00 -6.21
N ARG A 68 2.26 -0.10 -5.24
CA ARG A 68 2.16 1.34 -5.49
C ARG A 68 3.08 2.11 -4.56
N ILE A 69 3.73 3.12 -5.09
CA ILE A 69 4.55 4.03 -4.30
C ILE A 69 4.27 5.48 -4.69
N ASP A 70 4.32 6.38 -3.71
CA ASP A 70 4.28 7.82 -3.95
C ASP A 70 5.70 8.34 -3.77
N ALA A 71 6.27 8.91 -4.82
CA ALA A 71 7.65 9.37 -4.80
C ALA A 71 7.89 10.52 -3.82
N ASN A 72 6.87 11.33 -3.57
CA ASN A 72 7.02 12.47 -2.65
C ASN A 72 6.97 12.06 -1.19
N THR A 73 6.00 11.23 -0.84
CA THR A 73 5.79 10.83 0.55
C THR A 73 6.51 9.56 0.91
N ARG A 74 6.96 8.80 -0.08
CA ARG A 74 7.55 7.48 0.06
C ARG A 74 6.59 6.46 0.65
N HIS A 75 5.28 6.76 0.66
CA HIS A 75 4.27 5.79 1.06
C HIS A 75 4.26 4.66 0.03
N PHE A 76 4.24 3.44 0.51
CA PHE A 76 4.25 2.25 -0.34
C PHE A 76 3.21 1.28 0.16
N GLY A 77 2.47 0.70 -0.76
CA GLY A 77 1.46 -0.29 -0.41
C GLY A 77 1.38 -1.40 -1.43
N VAL A 78 0.88 -2.54 -0.99
CA VAL A 78 0.63 -3.70 -1.83
C VAL A 78 -0.78 -4.17 -1.58
N ALA A 79 -1.54 -4.39 -2.64
CA ALA A 79 -2.91 -4.89 -2.56
C ALA A 79 -3.07 -6.16 -3.39
N PHE A 80 -3.78 -7.11 -2.80
CA PHE A 80 -4.13 -8.36 -3.42
C PHE A 80 -5.54 -8.22 -3.98
N ASN A 81 -5.75 -8.65 -5.21
CA ASN A 81 -7.05 -8.55 -5.88
C ASN A 81 -7.61 -7.13 -5.96
N VAL A 82 -6.77 -6.14 -5.87
CA VAL A 82 -7.19 -4.74 -5.91
C VAL A 82 -7.98 -4.32 -4.68
N LEU A 83 -8.54 -5.26 -3.95
CA LEU A 83 -9.48 -4.99 -2.86
C LEU A 83 -8.96 -5.28 -1.47
N THR A 84 -7.77 -5.87 -1.34
CA THR A 84 -7.27 -6.28 -0.03
C THR A 84 -5.82 -5.82 0.15
N VAL A 85 -5.60 -5.00 1.16
CA VAL A 85 -4.26 -4.51 1.46
C VAL A 85 -3.44 -5.63 2.11
N ARG A 86 -2.23 -5.85 1.58
CA ARG A 86 -1.28 -6.76 2.20
C ARG A 86 -0.33 -6.05 3.12
N THR A 87 0.14 -4.86 2.71
CA THR A 87 1.07 -4.08 3.51
C THR A 87 1.00 -2.61 3.12
N TYR A 88 1.42 -1.74 4.05
CA TYR A 88 1.42 -0.31 3.84
C TYR A 88 2.43 0.29 4.80
N TYR A 89 3.47 0.95 4.26
CA TYR A 89 4.53 1.54 5.09
C TYR A 89 5.25 2.65 4.33
N ILE A 90 6.09 3.38 5.04
CA ILE A 90 6.91 4.43 4.43
C ILE A 90 8.28 3.84 4.14
N VAL A 91 8.72 3.93 2.90
CA VAL A 91 10.01 3.41 2.48
C VAL A 91 11.10 4.36 2.97
N THR A 92 12.16 3.82 3.53
CA THR A 92 13.26 4.67 4.01
C THR A 92 13.96 5.33 2.84
N THR A 93 14.52 6.52 3.10
CA THR A 93 15.29 7.23 2.08
C THR A 93 16.46 6.38 1.60
N ALA A 94 17.09 5.64 2.50
CA ALA A 94 18.21 4.77 2.13
C ALA A 94 17.78 3.73 1.10
N LYS A 95 16.61 3.14 1.26
CA LYS A 95 16.11 2.15 0.29
C LYS A 95 15.76 2.80 -1.03
N ILE A 96 15.18 3.98 -1.00
CA ILE A 96 14.88 4.70 -2.24
C ILE A 96 16.17 4.93 -3.03
N ILE A 97 17.22 5.39 -2.38
CA ILE A 97 18.50 5.62 -3.04
C ILE A 97 19.08 4.31 -3.56
N ARG A 98 19.03 3.28 -2.73
CA ARG A 98 19.59 1.97 -3.08
C ARG A 98 18.97 1.38 -4.33
N PHE A 99 17.69 1.59 -4.54
CA PHE A 99 16.98 1.03 -5.69
C PHE A 99 16.87 2.01 -6.87
N GLY A 100 17.54 3.14 -6.78
CA GLY A 100 17.58 4.09 -7.89
C GLY A 100 16.36 4.99 -8.02
N GLY A 101 15.63 5.18 -6.92
CA GLY A 101 14.45 6.03 -6.89
C GLY A 101 13.19 5.25 -6.59
N ALA A 102 12.08 5.97 -6.47
CA ALA A 102 10.79 5.35 -6.15
C ALA A 102 10.36 4.35 -7.22
N ASP A 103 10.53 4.71 -8.49
CA ASP A 103 10.19 3.80 -9.58
C ASP A 103 11.02 2.52 -9.51
N GLY A 104 12.31 2.65 -9.25
CA GLY A 104 13.18 1.49 -9.09
C GLY A 104 12.76 0.60 -7.94
N TYR A 105 12.35 1.22 -6.82
CA TYR A 105 11.90 0.45 -5.67
C TYR A 105 10.64 -0.35 -5.97
N VAL A 106 9.62 0.29 -6.53
CA VAL A 106 8.36 -0.40 -6.79
C VAL A 106 8.54 -1.52 -7.83
N ARG A 107 9.38 -1.29 -8.84
CA ARG A 107 9.65 -2.33 -9.83
C ARG A 107 10.35 -3.52 -9.23
N ALA A 108 11.28 -3.28 -8.29
CA ALA A 108 11.94 -4.36 -7.58
C ALA A 108 10.94 -5.19 -6.76
N GLN A 109 9.96 -4.51 -6.14
CA GLN A 109 8.92 -5.21 -5.40
C GLN A 109 8.03 -6.05 -6.30
N CYS A 110 7.69 -5.54 -7.48
CA CYS A 110 6.89 -6.31 -8.44
C CYS A 110 7.64 -7.50 -9.02
N ALA A 111 8.95 -7.42 -9.08
CA ALA A 111 9.77 -8.52 -9.60
C ALA A 111 9.97 -9.66 -8.61
N MET A 112 9.63 -9.43 -7.33
CA MET A 112 9.80 -10.47 -6.32
C MET A 112 8.77 -11.57 -6.51
N THR A 113 9.23 -12.81 -6.39
CA THR A 113 8.33 -13.96 -6.46
C THR A 113 7.69 -14.20 -5.12
N ARG A 114 6.46 -14.65 -5.16
CA ARG A 114 5.75 -14.93 -3.92
C ARG A 114 5.20 -16.31 -3.92
#